data_c7693ad7399911ed6bddb6f6be0f9770
#
_entry.id   c7693ad7399911ed6bddb6f6be0f9770
#
_cell.length_a   1.000
_cell.length_b   1.000
_cell.length_c   1.000
_cell.angle_alpha   90.00
_cell.angle_beta   90.00
_cell.angle_gamma   90.00
#
_symmetry.space_group_name_H-M   'P 1'
#
loop_
_entity.id
_entity.type
_entity.pdbx_description
1 polymer ?
#
loop_
_entity_poly.entity_id
_entity_poly.type
_entity_poly.pdbx_seq_one_letter_code
_entity_poly.pdbx_strand_id
1 'polypeptide(L)'
;DGSSDVCSSDLENHWGGLAEQARVKGDWLVAMPQGLDARKAMIIGTAGFTAMLCVMALEDAGVRPQDGEVVVTGASGGVGSTAVALLHKLGYQVVAVSGRESTHEYLKSLGASRILPRDEFAESRPLEKQVWAGAIDTVGDKVLAKVLAQMNYGGCVAACGLAGGFTLPTTVMPFILRNVRLQGVDSVMTPPARRAQAWQRLVADLPESFYTQAAK
;
A
#
# COMPACT_ATOMS: atom_id res chain seq x y z
N ASP A 1 -8.06 -23.63 16.98
CA ASP A 1 -8.52 -22.29 17.34
C ASP A 1 -7.85 -21.30 16.44
N GLY A 2 -8.65 -20.54 15.71
CA GLY A 2 -8.19 -19.74 14.60
C GLY A 2 -7.08 -18.77 15.00
N SER A 3 -5.96 -18.86 14.33
CA SER A 3 -4.95 -17.83 14.42
C SER A 3 -5.55 -16.52 13.92
N SER A 4 -5.15 -15.46 14.52
CA SER A 4 -5.73 -14.16 14.37
C SER A 4 -4.66 -13.19 13.91
N ASP A 5 -5.07 -12.13 13.27
CA ASP A 5 -4.20 -11.02 12.98
C ASP A 5 -3.57 -10.50 14.28
N VAL A 6 -2.26 -10.63 14.39
CA VAL A 6 -1.50 -10.13 15.54
C VAL A 6 -1.09 -8.66 15.37
N CYS A 7 -1.40 -8.04 14.26
CA CYS A 7 -1.20 -6.62 14.03
C CYS A 7 -2.40 -5.82 14.53
N SER A 8 -2.56 -5.74 15.83
CA SER A 8 -3.52 -4.83 16.42
C SER A 8 -2.85 -3.55 16.88
N SER A 9 -3.64 -2.48 16.96
CA SER A 9 -3.22 -1.18 17.46
C SER A 9 -2.55 -1.23 18.83
N ASP A 10 -2.91 -2.21 19.62
CA ASP A 10 -2.46 -2.28 21.00
C ASP A 10 -1.09 -2.95 21.17
N LEU A 11 -0.53 -3.55 20.12
CA LEU A 11 0.84 -4.08 20.16
C LEU A 11 1.91 -2.98 20.19
N GLU A 12 1.57 -1.73 19.94
CA GLU A 12 2.46 -0.59 20.19
C GLU A 12 2.62 -0.27 21.66
N ASN A 13 1.60 -0.57 22.48
CA ASN A 13 1.53 -0.25 23.91
C ASN A 13 1.44 -1.50 24.79
N HIS A 14 1.40 -2.69 24.22
CA HIS A 14 1.29 -3.98 24.91
C HIS A 14 2.33 -4.97 24.39
N TRP A 15 2.42 -6.12 25.05
CA TRP A 15 3.30 -7.21 24.67
C TRP A 15 2.97 -7.70 23.25
N GLY A 16 3.99 -7.86 22.41
CA GLY A 16 3.84 -8.36 21.05
C GLY A 16 3.50 -9.85 20.98
N GLY A 17 3.13 -10.30 19.77
CA GLY A 17 2.76 -11.68 19.49
C GLY A 17 3.91 -12.58 18.99
N LEU A 18 5.17 -12.11 19.00
CA LEU A 18 6.32 -12.91 18.57
C LEU A 18 6.76 -13.85 19.69
N ALA A 19 5.93 -14.88 19.97
CA ALA A 19 6.11 -15.86 21.02
C ALA A 19 5.31 -17.12 20.70
N GLU A 20 5.64 -18.25 21.33
CA GLU A 20 4.86 -19.48 21.21
C GLU A 20 3.42 -19.33 21.75
N GLN A 21 3.24 -18.46 22.72
CA GLN A 21 1.95 -18.16 23.33
C GLN A 21 1.87 -16.67 23.67
N ALA A 22 0.74 -16.04 23.34
CA ALA A 22 0.45 -14.66 23.69
C ALA A 22 -0.90 -14.54 24.38
N ARG A 23 -1.00 -13.66 25.36
CA ARG A 23 -2.26 -13.32 26.02
C ARG A 23 -2.70 -11.94 25.54
N VAL A 24 -3.80 -11.89 24.79
CA VAL A 24 -4.34 -10.67 24.21
C VAL A 24 -5.83 -10.54 24.49
N LYS A 25 -6.39 -9.33 24.37
CA LYS A 25 -7.84 -9.13 24.47
C LYS A 25 -8.53 -9.72 23.22
N GLY A 26 -9.68 -10.37 23.44
CA GLY A 26 -10.44 -10.98 22.35
C GLY A 26 -10.88 -10.00 21.27
N ASP A 27 -11.19 -8.76 21.66
CA ASP A 27 -11.63 -7.68 20.73
C ASP A 27 -10.53 -7.23 19.75
N TRP A 28 -9.27 -7.59 20.01
CA TRP A 28 -8.15 -7.30 19.10
C TRP A 28 -8.00 -8.33 17.99
N LEU A 29 -8.69 -9.46 18.12
CA LEU A 29 -8.52 -10.60 17.24
C LEU A 29 -9.50 -10.55 16.07
N VAL A 30 -8.98 -10.82 14.88
CA VAL A 30 -9.78 -11.08 13.69
C VAL A 30 -9.71 -12.56 13.37
N ALA A 31 -10.86 -13.18 13.16
CA ALA A 31 -10.90 -14.58 12.75
C ALA A 31 -10.18 -14.74 11.40
N MET A 32 -9.28 -15.72 11.32
CA MET A 32 -8.56 -16.01 10.08
C MET A 32 -9.55 -16.40 8.98
N PRO A 33 -9.54 -15.72 7.81
CA PRO A 33 -10.43 -16.06 6.72
C PRO A 33 -10.18 -17.47 6.21
N GLN A 34 -11.22 -18.13 5.72
CA GLN A 34 -11.09 -19.42 5.08
C GLN A 34 -10.13 -19.35 3.86
N GLY A 35 -9.20 -20.29 3.76
CA GLY A 35 -8.19 -20.32 2.69
C GLY A 35 -6.87 -19.64 3.06
N LEU A 36 -6.79 -19.01 4.24
CA LEU A 36 -5.55 -18.49 4.79
C LEU A 36 -5.01 -19.42 5.87
N ASP A 37 -3.74 -19.72 5.83
CA ASP A 37 -3.01 -20.40 6.91
C ASP A 37 -2.08 -19.43 7.65
N ALA A 38 -1.55 -19.86 8.80
CA ALA A 38 -0.68 -19.04 9.63
C ALA A 38 0.59 -18.58 8.89
N ARG A 39 1.17 -19.41 8.01
CA ARG A 39 2.35 -19.07 7.23
C ARG A 39 2.04 -17.93 6.23
N LYS A 40 0.95 -18.05 5.49
CA LYS A 40 0.50 -17.01 4.55
C LYS A 40 0.15 -15.72 5.28
N ALA A 41 -0.55 -15.82 6.42
CA ALA A 41 -0.87 -14.66 7.25
C ALA A 41 0.39 -13.92 7.70
N MET A 42 1.43 -14.64 8.11
CA MET A 42 2.71 -14.02 8.49
C MET A 42 3.49 -13.45 7.31
N ILE A 43 3.38 -14.02 6.11
CA ILE A 43 3.96 -13.45 4.88
C ILE A 43 3.27 -12.13 4.52
N ILE A 44 1.96 -12.07 4.62
CA ILE A 44 1.20 -10.84 4.43
C ILE A 44 1.60 -9.80 5.48
N GLY A 45 1.51 -10.13 6.74
CA GLY A 45 1.83 -9.27 7.87
C GLY A 45 1.17 -7.90 7.81
N THR A 46 1.68 -6.97 8.61
CA THR A 46 1.24 -5.56 8.61
C THR A 46 1.42 -4.90 7.24
N ALA A 47 2.49 -5.24 6.53
CA ALA A 47 2.79 -4.64 5.24
C ALA A 47 1.73 -4.99 4.19
N GLY A 48 1.36 -6.26 4.08
CA GLY A 48 0.33 -6.68 3.14
C GLY A 48 -1.06 -6.17 3.52
N PHE A 49 -1.37 -6.16 4.80
CA PHE A 49 -2.61 -5.58 5.31
C PHE A 49 -2.71 -4.09 4.97
N THR A 50 -1.64 -3.31 5.21
CA THR A 50 -1.59 -1.88 4.86
C THR A 50 -1.73 -1.67 3.34
N ALA A 51 -1.09 -2.49 2.53
CA ALA A 51 -1.21 -2.43 1.07
C ALA A 51 -2.67 -2.62 0.63
N MET A 52 -3.39 -3.58 1.20
CA MET A 52 -4.81 -3.79 0.90
C MET A 52 -5.66 -2.60 1.33
N LEU A 53 -5.42 -2.01 2.50
CA LEU A 53 -6.12 -0.80 2.92
C LEU A 53 -5.90 0.36 1.95
N CYS A 54 -4.68 0.51 1.41
CA CYS A 54 -4.39 1.51 0.38
C CYS A 54 -5.18 1.25 -0.90
N VAL A 55 -5.23 0.00 -1.38
CA VAL A 55 -6.03 -0.37 -2.56
C VAL A 55 -7.50 -0.04 -2.33
N MET A 56 -8.04 -0.42 -1.18
CA MET A 56 -9.44 -0.12 -0.81
C MET A 56 -9.70 1.40 -0.74
N ALA A 57 -8.74 2.18 -0.27
CA ALA A 57 -8.85 3.65 -0.25
C ALA A 57 -8.92 4.25 -1.67
N LEU A 58 -8.14 3.73 -2.62
CA LEU A 58 -8.24 4.13 -4.02
C LEU A 58 -9.60 3.77 -4.62
N GLU A 59 -10.10 2.57 -4.36
CA GLU A 59 -11.42 2.12 -4.82
C GLU A 59 -12.55 2.97 -4.24
N ASP A 60 -12.51 3.27 -2.94
CA ASP A 60 -13.46 4.15 -2.25
C ASP A 60 -13.44 5.58 -2.82
N ALA A 61 -12.29 6.03 -3.29
CA ALA A 61 -12.13 7.32 -3.98
C ALA A 61 -12.63 7.30 -5.42
N GLY A 62 -13.02 6.13 -5.95
CA GLY A 62 -13.53 5.97 -7.30
C GLY A 62 -12.45 5.71 -8.35
N VAL A 63 -11.19 5.48 -7.98
CA VAL A 63 -10.13 5.12 -8.93
C VAL A 63 -10.39 3.73 -9.49
N ARG A 64 -10.40 3.60 -10.82
CA ARG A 64 -10.69 2.36 -11.54
C ARG A 64 -9.54 2.00 -12.49
N PRO A 65 -9.38 0.71 -12.88
CA PRO A 65 -8.32 0.27 -13.78
C PRO A 65 -8.25 1.02 -15.11
N GLN A 66 -9.39 1.45 -15.63
CA GLN A 66 -9.48 2.18 -16.91
C GLN A 66 -9.12 3.66 -16.82
N ASP A 67 -8.94 4.22 -15.62
CA ASP A 67 -8.70 5.65 -15.45
C ASP A 67 -7.25 6.06 -15.77
N GLY A 68 -6.34 5.09 -15.83
CA GLY A 68 -4.94 5.29 -16.15
C GLY A 68 -3.98 4.60 -15.20
N GLU A 69 -2.71 4.99 -15.27
CA GLU A 69 -1.65 4.37 -14.46
C GLU A 69 -1.78 4.71 -12.97
N VAL A 70 -1.48 3.72 -12.14
CA VAL A 70 -1.33 3.88 -10.68
C VAL A 70 0.14 3.73 -10.32
N VAL A 71 0.70 4.74 -9.65
CA VAL A 71 2.09 4.71 -9.21
C VAL A 71 2.22 4.21 -7.77
N VAL A 72 3.21 3.37 -7.52
CA VAL A 72 3.55 2.86 -6.18
C VAL A 72 4.97 3.31 -5.85
N THR A 73 5.13 4.15 -4.83
CA THR A 73 6.45 4.58 -4.35
C THR A 73 6.98 3.62 -3.30
N GLY A 74 8.31 3.54 -3.16
CA GLY A 74 8.92 2.56 -2.27
C GLY A 74 8.53 1.12 -2.63
N ALA A 75 8.35 0.85 -3.93
CA ALA A 75 7.73 -0.36 -4.46
C ALA A 75 8.46 -1.65 -4.07
N SER A 76 9.75 -1.58 -3.78
CA SER A 76 10.54 -2.75 -3.36
C SER A 76 10.44 -3.08 -1.86
N GLY A 77 9.72 -2.28 -1.08
CA GLY A 77 9.42 -2.56 0.33
C GLY A 77 8.23 -3.51 0.49
N GLY A 78 7.96 -3.92 1.73
CA GLY A 78 6.88 -4.86 2.03
C GLY A 78 5.50 -4.37 1.58
N VAL A 79 5.12 -3.14 1.93
CA VAL A 79 3.85 -2.53 1.49
C VAL A 79 3.84 -2.35 -0.02
N GLY A 80 4.91 -1.74 -0.57
CA GLY A 80 4.97 -1.40 -1.99
C GLY A 80 4.90 -2.63 -2.89
N SER A 81 5.63 -3.69 -2.60
CA SER A 81 5.64 -4.92 -3.40
C SER A 81 4.28 -5.65 -3.36
N THR A 82 3.66 -5.70 -2.18
CA THR A 82 2.31 -6.26 -2.05
C THR A 82 1.29 -5.42 -2.82
N ALA A 83 1.40 -4.09 -2.75
CA ALA A 83 0.52 -3.17 -3.49
C ALA A 83 0.64 -3.37 -5.00
N VAL A 84 1.86 -3.55 -5.53
CA VAL A 84 2.09 -3.86 -6.95
C VAL A 84 1.35 -5.14 -7.34
N ALA A 85 1.52 -6.21 -6.57
CA ALA A 85 0.87 -7.50 -6.85
C ALA A 85 -0.66 -7.42 -6.80
N LEU A 86 -1.22 -6.75 -5.80
CA LEU A 86 -2.67 -6.56 -5.65
C LEU A 86 -3.26 -5.74 -6.80
N LEU A 87 -2.67 -4.57 -7.08
CA LEU A 87 -3.14 -3.68 -8.14
C LEU A 87 -3.09 -4.37 -9.51
N HIS A 88 -2.01 -5.08 -9.80
CA HIS A 88 -1.89 -5.84 -11.04
C HIS A 88 -2.98 -6.92 -11.15
N LYS A 89 -3.20 -7.70 -10.08
CA LYS A 89 -4.25 -8.73 -10.04
C LYS A 89 -5.65 -8.15 -10.26
N LEU A 90 -5.88 -6.93 -9.78
CA LEU A 90 -7.15 -6.20 -9.94
C LEU A 90 -7.28 -5.49 -11.30
N GLY A 91 -6.31 -5.63 -12.19
CA GLY A 91 -6.34 -5.11 -13.55
C GLY A 91 -5.83 -3.69 -13.72
N TYR A 92 -5.22 -3.10 -12.70
CA TYR A 92 -4.59 -1.77 -12.81
C TYR A 92 -3.26 -1.84 -13.59
N GLN A 93 -2.96 -0.78 -14.32
CA GLN A 93 -1.64 -0.57 -14.91
C GLN A 93 -0.72 0.06 -13.85
N VAL A 94 0.23 -0.71 -13.35
CA VAL A 94 1.04 -0.34 -12.19
C VAL A 94 2.42 0.14 -12.59
N VAL A 95 2.80 1.31 -12.12
CA VAL A 95 4.15 1.86 -12.25
C VAL A 95 4.84 1.80 -10.89
N ALA A 96 5.98 1.14 -10.82
CA ALA A 96 6.75 0.99 -9.60
C ALA A 96 7.88 2.03 -9.54
N VAL A 97 8.06 2.69 -8.40
CA VAL A 97 9.21 3.57 -8.15
C VAL A 97 10.18 2.88 -7.20
N SER A 98 11.39 2.61 -7.68
CA SER A 98 12.44 1.95 -6.89
C SER A 98 13.82 2.53 -7.21
N GLY A 99 14.62 2.78 -6.17
CA GLY A 99 16.02 3.19 -6.31
C GLY A 99 17.01 2.03 -6.40
N ARG A 100 16.55 0.76 -6.41
CA ARG A 100 17.41 -0.43 -6.41
C ARG A 100 17.19 -1.26 -7.66
N GLU A 101 18.15 -1.24 -8.58
CA GLU A 101 18.08 -2.02 -9.83
C GLU A 101 17.92 -3.52 -9.57
N SER A 102 18.55 -4.05 -8.53
CA SER A 102 18.45 -5.47 -8.15
C SER A 102 17.02 -5.94 -7.86
N THR A 103 16.08 -5.02 -7.64
CA THR A 103 14.67 -5.34 -7.39
C THR A 103 13.79 -5.27 -8.63
N HIS A 104 14.32 -4.84 -9.78
CA HIS A 104 13.52 -4.60 -10.98
C HIS A 104 12.85 -5.87 -11.51
N GLU A 105 13.59 -6.97 -11.61
CA GLU A 105 13.02 -8.24 -12.07
C GLU A 105 11.95 -8.78 -11.11
N TYR A 106 12.16 -8.61 -9.82
CA TYR A 106 11.15 -8.94 -8.80
C TYR A 106 9.88 -8.11 -8.99
N LEU A 107 10.00 -6.79 -9.14
CA LEU A 107 8.84 -5.90 -9.33
C LEU A 107 8.10 -6.19 -10.65
N LYS A 108 8.81 -6.50 -11.72
CA LYS A 108 8.19 -6.96 -12.98
C LYS A 108 7.45 -8.27 -12.79
N SER A 109 8.02 -9.22 -12.05
CA SER A 109 7.38 -10.52 -11.79
C SER A 109 6.10 -10.37 -10.95
N LEU A 110 5.98 -9.31 -10.15
CA LEU A 110 4.76 -8.96 -9.41
C LEU A 110 3.72 -8.23 -10.28
N GLY A 111 4.08 -7.79 -11.47
CA GLY A 111 3.18 -7.18 -12.43
C GLY A 111 3.37 -5.68 -12.65
N ALA A 112 4.50 -5.09 -12.23
CA ALA A 112 4.82 -3.72 -12.61
C ALA A 112 4.99 -3.61 -14.12
N SER A 113 4.21 -2.72 -14.76
CA SER A 113 4.28 -2.50 -16.22
C SER A 113 5.55 -1.75 -16.61
N ARG A 114 6.03 -0.88 -15.76
CA ARG A 114 7.30 -0.18 -15.88
C ARG A 114 7.83 0.24 -14.52
N ILE A 115 9.13 0.53 -14.46
CA ILE A 115 9.81 0.95 -13.24
C ILE A 115 10.47 2.30 -13.49
N LEU A 116 10.31 3.21 -12.55
CA LEU A 116 10.93 4.52 -12.56
C LEU A 116 12.00 4.61 -11.45
N PRO A 117 13.13 5.23 -11.72
CA PRO A 117 14.14 5.48 -10.71
C PRO A 117 13.63 6.53 -9.70
N ARG A 118 14.02 6.35 -8.43
CA ARG A 118 13.61 7.26 -7.35
C ARG A 118 14.09 8.70 -7.59
N ASP A 119 15.20 8.88 -8.28
CA ASP A 119 15.81 10.19 -8.51
C ASP A 119 14.93 11.11 -9.36
N GLU A 120 14.03 10.55 -10.19
CA GLU A 120 13.02 11.33 -10.91
C GLU A 120 12.02 12.03 -9.98
N PHE A 121 11.96 11.61 -8.71
CA PHE A 121 11.04 12.16 -7.70
C PHE A 121 11.75 13.07 -6.68
N ALA A 122 13.00 13.45 -6.93
CA ALA A 122 13.80 14.28 -6.00
C ALA A 122 13.32 15.72 -5.90
N GLU A 123 12.77 16.26 -7.00
CA GLU A 123 12.30 17.64 -7.08
C GLU A 123 10.96 17.73 -7.81
N SER A 124 10.11 18.67 -7.38
CA SER A 124 8.84 18.93 -8.03
C SER A 124 8.52 20.40 -8.09
N ARG A 125 7.78 20.80 -9.15
CA ARG A 125 7.08 22.07 -9.20
C ARG A 125 5.72 21.91 -8.49
N PRO A 126 5.05 23.01 -8.12
CA PRO A 126 3.72 22.94 -7.50
C PRO A 126 2.67 22.17 -8.30
N LEU A 127 2.74 22.27 -9.64
CA LEU A 127 1.96 21.46 -10.59
C LEU A 127 2.86 21.01 -11.74
N GLU A 128 2.68 19.78 -12.18
CA GLU A 128 3.36 19.21 -13.34
C GLU A 128 2.36 18.60 -14.32
N LYS A 129 2.86 17.95 -15.38
CA LYS A 129 2.01 17.21 -16.31
C LYS A 129 1.23 16.14 -15.55
N GLN A 130 -0.05 16.00 -15.84
CA GLN A 130 -0.89 14.95 -15.29
C GLN A 130 -0.47 13.59 -15.84
N VAL A 131 -0.26 12.61 -14.96
CA VAL A 131 0.22 11.27 -15.30
C VAL A 131 -0.57 10.19 -14.57
N TRP A 132 -0.80 10.34 -13.26
CA TRP A 132 -1.29 9.27 -12.39
C TRP A 132 -2.78 9.38 -12.09
N ALA A 133 -3.54 8.31 -12.34
CA ALA A 133 -4.93 8.19 -11.92
C ALA A 133 -5.06 7.93 -10.41
N GLY A 134 -4.11 7.20 -9.85
CA GLY A 134 -4.00 6.88 -8.43
C GLY A 134 -2.56 6.70 -8.01
N ALA A 135 -2.33 6.71 -6.70
CA ALA A 135 -1.01 6.44 -6.15
C ALA A 135 -1.10 5.76 -4.77
N ILE A 136 -0.13 4.90 -4.48
CA ILE A 136 0.14 4.40 -3.14
C ILE A 136 1.53 4.86 -2.74
N ASP A 137 1.60 5.70 -1.69
CA ASP A 137 2.86 6.28 -1.24
C ASP A 137 3.28 5.71 0.11
N THR A 138 4.51 5.17 0.14
CA THR A 138 5.16 4.65 1.35
C THR A 138 6.36 5.49 1.79
N VAL A 139 6.67 6.56 1.06
CA VAL A 139 7.92 7.31 1.19
C VAL A 139 7.74 8.66 1.87
N GLY A 140 6.67 9.38 1.54
CA GLY A 140 6.47 10.73 2.06
C GLY A 140 7.41 11.76 1.44
N ASP A 141 7.55 12.89 2.13
CA ASP A 141 8.46 14.01 1.81
C ASP A 141 8.37 14.47 0.34
N LYS A 142 9.49 14.73 -0.30
CA LYS A 142 9.59 15.22 -1.68
C LYS A 142 8.97 14.26 -2.70
N VAL A 143 9.08 12.97 -2.46
CA VAL A 143 8.49 11.94 -3.34
C VAL A 143 6.97 12.07 -3.38
N LEU A 144 6.32 12.18 -2.23
CA LEU A 144 4.88 12.40 -2.15
C LEU A 144 4.46 13.73 -2.78
N ALA A 145 5.24 14.80 -2.56
CA ALA A 145 4.99 16.11 -3.18
C ALA A 145 5.03 16.01 -4.72
N LYS A 146 5.99 15.29 -5.28
CA LYS A 146 6.10 15.04 -6.72
C LYS A 146 4.91 14.26 -7.26
N VAL A 147 4.52 13.19 -6.57
CA VAL A 147 3.34 12.39 -6.94
C VAL A 147 2.09 13.27 -6.99
N LEU A 148 1.84 14.08 -5.94
CA LEU A 148 0.69 14.98 -5.90
C LEU A 148 0.69 15.99 -7.06
N ALA A 149 1.86 16.55 -7.41
CA ALA A 149 2.00 17.48 -8.52
C ALA A 149 1.68 16.86 -9.89
N GLN A 150 1.77 15.53 -10.02
CA GLN A 150 1.56 14.78 -11.26
C GLN A 150 0.22 14.05 -11.31
N MET A 151 -0.64 14.21 -10.31
CA MET A 151 -1.94 13.53 -10.30
C MET A 151 -2.87 14.05 -11.39
N ASN A 152 -3.63 13.14 -11.99
CA ASN A 152 -4.75 13.47 -12.87
C ASN A 152 -5.86 14.17 -12.09
N TYR A 153 -6.70 14.92 -12.78
CA TYR A 153 -7.90 15.51 -12.19
C TYR A 153 -8.75 14.44 -11.50
N GLY A 154 -9.12 14.68 -10.24
CA GLY A 154 -9.95 13.77 -9.45
C GLY A 154 -9.20 12.52 -8.92
N GLY A 155 -7.90 12.43 -9.14
CA GLY A 155 -7.09 11.31 -8.67
C GLY A 155 -6.96 11.25 -7.14
N CYS A 156 -6.53 10.09 -6.64
CA CYS A 156 -6.33 9.86 -5.21
C CYS A 156 -4.96 9.28 -4.92
N VAL A 157 -4.32 9.80 -3.87
CA VAL A 157 -3.08 9.27 -3.30
C VAL A 157 -3.40 8.65 -1.94
N ALA A 158 -3.16 7.36 -1.77
CA ALA A 158 -3.18 6.68 -0.48
C ALA A 158 -1.78 6.73 0.13
N ALA A 159 -1.61 7.51 1.20
CA ALA A 159 -0.33 7.69 1.89
C ALA A 159 -0.31 6.87 3.18
N CYS A 160 0.64 5.95 3.32
CA CYS A 160 0.73 5.03 4.44
C CYS A 160 2.12 4.93 5.07
N GLY A 161 3.12 5.66 4.57
CA GLY A 161 4.48 5.58 5.07
C GLY A 161 5.26 6.88 4.95
N LEU A 162 6.41 6.92 5.62
CA LEU A 162 7.28 8.07 5.73
C LEU A 162 8.77 7.69 5.66
N ALA A 163 9.09 6.67 4.86
CA ALA A 163 10.45 6.13 4.76
C ALA A 163 11.49 7.17 4.25
N GLY A 164 11.05 8.18 3.52
CA GLY A 164 11.90 9.29 3.05
C GLY A 164 11.86 10.51 3.94
N GLY A 165 10.87 10.64 4.81
CA GLY A 165 10.68 11.75 5.72
C GLY A 165 9.21 12.01 6.04
N PHE A 166 8.96 12.78 7.09
CA PHE A 166 7.61 13.08 7.61
C PHE A 166 7.04 14.43 7.13
N THR A 167 7.86 15.21 6.43
CA THR A 167 7.41 16.49 5.85
C THR A 167 6.66 16.27 4.55
N LEU A 168 5.89 17.27 4.14
CA LEU A 168 5.21 17.29 2.84
C LEU A 168 5.38 18.67 2.19
N PRO A 169 6.45 18.89 1.41
CA PRO A 169 6.73 20.17 0.77
C PRO A 169 5.89 20.36 -0.50
N THR A 170 4.62 20.58 -0.33
CA THR A 170 3.66 20.81 -1.43
C THR A 170 2.91 22.12 -1.24
N THR A 171 2.02 22.43 -2.20
CA THR A 171 1.08 23.55 -2.15
C THR A 171 -0.35 23.03 -2.19
N VAL A 172 -1.32 23.92 -2.01
CA VAL A 172 -2.74 23.54 -2.15
C VAL A 172 -3.19 23.37 -3.61
N MET A 173 -2.34 23.68 -4.58
CA MET A 173 -2.68 23.69 -6.01
C MET A 173 -3.20 22.35 -6.55
N PRO A 174 -2.58 21.19 -6.24
CA PRO A 174 -3.12 19.88 -6.68
C PRO A 174 -4.56 19.66 -6.19
N PHE A 175 -4.84 20.07 -4.97
CA PHE A 175 -6.14 19.85 -4.33
C PHE A 175 -7.21 20.77 -4.91
N ILE A 176 -6.93 22.07 -5.03
CA ILE A 176 -7.90 23.07 -5.49
C ILE A 176 -8.10 23.00 -7.00
N LEU A 177 -7.00 22.91 -7.78
CA LEU A 177 -7.05 23.04 -9.24
C LEU A 177 -7.32 21.71 -9.94
N ARG A 178 -7.04 20.56 -9.29
CA ARG A 178 -7.21 19.22 -9.87
C ARG A 178 -8.09 18.31 -9.04
N ASN A 179 -8.72 18.81 -7.99
CA ASN A 179 -9.59 18.01 -7.12
C ASN A 179 -8.91 16.71 -6.64
N VAL A 180 -7.60 16.75 -6.41
CA VAL A 180 -6.82 15.60 -5.95
C VAL A 180 -7.17 15.31 -4.50
N ARG A 181 -7.30 14.04 -4.16
CA ARG A 181 -7.47 13.58 -2.78
C ARG A 181 -6.15 12.99 -2.26
N LEU A 182 -5.74 13.44 -1.08
CA LEU A 182 -4.69 12.80 -0.29
C LEU A 182 -5.36 12.08 0.88
N GLN A 183 -5.34 10.75 0.87
CA GLN A 183 -5.95 9.91 1.87
C GLN A 183 -4.87 9.25 2.73
N GLY A 184 -4.84 9.59 4.02
CA GLY A 184 -4.01 8.87 5.00
C GLY A 184 -4.56 7.46 5.24
N VAL A 185 -3.67 6.48 5.31
CA VAL A 185 -4.00 5.08 5.61
C VAL A 185 -3.23 4.64 6.83
N ASP A 186 -3.98 4.42 7.92
CA ASP A 186 -3.48 3.90 9.18
C ASP A 186 -3.94 2.45 9.36
N SER A 187 -2.99 1.54 9.54
CA SER A 187 -3.27 0.13 9.79
C SER A 187 -3.53 -0.18 11.27
N VAL A 188 -3.08 0.69 12.17
CA VAL A 188 -3.11 0.46 13.63
C VAL A 188 -4.54 0.62 14.17
N MET A 189 -5.18 1.76 13.90
CA MET A 189 -6.51 2.09 14.41
C MET A 189 -7.65 1.73 13.44
N THR A 190 -7.38 0.91 12.43
CA THR A 190 -8.40 0.48 11.47
C THR A 190 -9.57 -0.21 12.20
N PRO A 191 -10.82 0.23 11.97
CA PRO A 191 -11.99 -0.38 12.59
C PRO A 191 -12.11 -1.88 12.30
N PRO A 192 -12.59 -2.71 13.25
CA PRO A 192 -12.64 -4.17 13.11
C PRO A 192 -13.33 -4.66 11.83
N ALA A 193 -14.43 -4.02 11.43
CA ALA A 193 -15.17 -4.39 10.21
C ALA A 193 -14.30 -4.15 8.94
N ARG A 194 -13.58 -3.03 8.88
CA ARG A 194 -12.68 -2.71 7.76
C ARG A 194 -11.48 -3.64 7.74
N ARG A 195 -10.94 -3.97 8.92
CA ARG A 195 -9.87 -4.94 9.10
C ARG A 195 -10.29 -6.32 8.57
N ALA A 196 -11.44 -6.83 8.99
CA ALA A 196 -11.96 -8.10 8.51
C ALA A 196 -12.16 -8.12 6.98
N GLN A 197 -12.71 -7.05 6.42
CA GLN A 197 -12.87 -6.89 4.98
C GLN A 197 -11.52 -6.94 4.25
N ALA A 198 -10.51 -6.23 4.76
CA ALA A 198 -9.17 -6.22 4.14
C ALA A 198 -8.53 -7.61 4.13
N TRP A 199 -8.63 -8.37 5.23
CA TRP A 199 -8.13 -9.74 5.30
C TRP A 199 -8.86 -10.70 4.35
N GLN A 200 -10.18 -10.58 4.21
CA GLN A 200 -10.95 -11.33 3.21
C GLN A 200 -10.51 -11.00 1.77
N ARG A 201 -10.28 -9.70 1.50
CA ARG A 201 -9.80 -9.24 0.20
C ARG A 201 -8.39 -9.76 -0.11
N LEU A 202 -7.50 -9.81 0.86
CA LEU A 202 -6.14 -10.35 0.70
C LEU A 202 -6.17 -11.82 0.27
N VAL A 203 -7.06 -12.63 0.84
CA VAL A 203 -7.23 -14.03 0.43
C VAL A 203 -7.74 -14.14 -1.00
N ALA A 204 -8.68 -13.30 -1.40
CA ALA A 204 -9.29 -13.34 -2.72
C ALA A 204 -8.40 -12.76 -3.83
N ASP A 205 -7.70 -11.67 -3.52
CA ASP A 205 -7.07 -10.82 -4.53
C ASP A 205 -5.53 -10.99 -4.60
N LEU A 206 -4.87 -11.53 -3.57
CA LEU A 206 -3.43 -11.73 -3.60
C LEU A 206 -3.09 -13.02 -4.36
N PRO A 207 -2.26 -12.96 -5.43
CA PRO A 207 -1.98 -14.15 -6.24
C PRO A 207 -1.12 -15.16 -5.47
N GLU A 208 -1.35 -16.45 -5.70
CA GLU A 208 -0.61 -17.53 -5.03
C GLU A 208 0.90 -17.45 -5.24
N SER A 209 1.33 -16.97 -6.41
CA SER A 209 2.75 -16.74 -6.72
C SER A 209 3.43 -15.73 -5.79
N PHE A 210 2.68 -14.78 -5.22
CA PHE A 210 3.21 -13.81 -4.27
C PHE A 210 3.82 -14.49 -3.03
N TYR A 211 3.13 -15.48 -2.46
CA TYR A 211 3.60 -16.17 -1.26
C TYR A 211 4.92 -16.92 -1.47
N THR A 212 5.15 -17.39 -2.68
CA THR A 212 6.41 -18.06 -3.04
C THR A 212 7.56 -17.08 -3.23
N GLN A 213 7.27 -15.89 -3.74
CA GLN A 213 8.26 -14.86 -4.04
C GLN A 213 8.60 -14.01 -2.80
N ALA A 214 7.62 -13.70 -1.96
CA ALA A 214 7.78 -12.88 -0.77
C ALA A 214 8.42 -13.63 0.42
N ALA A 215 8.42 -14.97 0.41
CA ALA A 215 8.99 -15.79 1.47
C ALA A 215 10.53 -15.97 1.38
N LYS A 216 11.19 -15.28 0.47
CA LYS A 216 12.65 -15.25 0.32
C LYS A 216 13.22 -14.03 1.00
#